data_406e8b6def64d3011ddc30f752019c5f
#
_entry.id   406e8b6def64d3011ddc30f752019c5f
#
_cell.length_a   1.000
_cell.length_b   1.000
_cell.length_c   1.000
_cell.angle_alpha   90.00
_cell.angle_beta   90.00
_cell.angle_gamma   90.00
#
_symmetry.space_group_name_H-M   'P 1'
#
loop_
_entity.id
_entity.type
_entity.pdbx_description
1 polymer ?
#
loop_
_entity_poly.entity_id
_entity_poly.type
_entity_poly.pdbx_seq_one_letter_code
_entity_poly.pdbx_strand_id
1 'polypeptide(L)'
;VNERIFNRLTEISVALKSKRQTGRTFHTTFILEKKRIISIGVNNLDKSHPKTNEFDYTKDNDDYFPCLHSEMDAWLKLGKEDCSRFVFVNLRVNNNGELDNSLPCKGCKSLMKQIGFKEFYYSNKSGGFDKYL
;
A
#
# COMPACT_ATOMS: atom_id res chain seq x y z
N VAL A 1 -2.90 1.42 16.08
CA VAL A 1 -3.35 2.53 15.21
C VAL A 1 -4.78 2.87 15.58
N ASN A 2 -5.05 4.15 15.82
CA ASN A 2 -6.36 4.62 16.21
C ASN A 2 -7.04 5.39 15.05
N GLU A 3 -8.32 5.72 15.25
CA GLU A 3 -9.13 6.39 14.25
C GLU A 3 -8.53 7.72 13.80
N ARG A 4 -7.93 8.48 14.71
CA ARG A 4 -7.31 9.77 14.40
C ARG A 4 -6.16 9.59 13.40
N ILE A 5 -5.36 8.54 13.57
CA ILE A 5 -4.26 8.23 12.64
C ILE A 5 -4.83 7.81 11.29
N PHE A 6 -5.82 6.93 11.27
CA PHE A 6 -6.47 6.51 10.01
C PHE A 6 -7.03 7.71 9.25
N ASN A 7 -7.68 8.65 9.93
CA ASN A 7 -8.23 9.85 9.30
C ASN A 7 -7.13 10.70 8.68
N ARG A 8 -6.01 10.86 9.38
CA ARG A 8 -4.86 11.61 8.85
C ARG A 8 -4.28 10.95 7.61
N LEU A 9 -4.10 9.64 7.64
CA LEU A 9 -3.58 8.90 6.49
C LEU A 9 -4.53 9.02 5.28
N THR A 10 -5.83 8.98 5.53
CA THR A 10 -6.85 9.16 4.49
C THR A 10 -6.74 10.55 3.87
N GLU A 11 -6.61 11.60 4.67
CA GLU A 11 -6.44 12.96 4.17
C GLU A 11 -5.20 13.11 3.30
N ILE A 12 -4.08 12.52 3.73
CA ILE A 12 -2.84 12.54 2.96
C ILE A 12 -3.03 11.81 1.63
N SER A 13 -3.67 10.64 1.63
CA SER A 13 -3.91 9.85 0.42
C SER A 13 -4.79 10.61 -0.58
N VAL A 14 -5.85 11.25 -0.12
CA VAL A 14 -6.73 12.05 -0.98
C VAL A 14 -5.96 13.22 -1.58
N ALA A 15 -5.14 13.90 -0.79
CA ALA A 15 -4.32 15.01 -1.27
C ALA A 15 -3.30 14.56 -2.33
N LEU A 16 -2.68 13.41 -2.12
CA LEU A 16 -1.73 12.84 -3.08
C LEU A 16 -2.43 12.46 -4.39
N LYS A 17 -3.63 11.89 -4.31
CA LYS A 17 -4.41 11.53 -5.49
C LYS A 17 -4.77 12.75 -6.32
N SER A 18 -5.12 13.86 -5.68
CA SER A 18 -5.52 15.08 -6.40
C SER A 18 -4.40 15.64 -7.28
N LYS A 19 -3.15 15.29 -7.00
CA LYS A 19 -1.98 15.69 -7.79
C LYS A 19 -1.72 14.75 -8.97
N ARG A 20 -2.41 13.61 -9.05
CA ARG A 20 -2.31 12.68 -10.17
C ARG A 20 -3.35 13.00 -11.21
N GLN A 21 -2.92 13.06 -12.47
CA GLN A 21 -3.80 13.37 -13.60
C GLN A 21 -4.39 12.15 -14.28
N THR A 22 -4.19 10.96 -13.74
CA THR A 22 -4.73 9.73 -14.34
C THR A 22 -5.99 9.30 -13.63
N GLY A 23 -7.02 8.87 -14.39
CA GLY A 23 -8.24 8.31 -13.84
C GLY A 23 -8.11 6.87 -13.35
N ARG A 24 -6.89 6.38 -13.15
CA ARG A 24 -6.63 5.01 -12.71
C ARG A 24 -6.64 4.90 -11.19
N THR A 25 -6.76 3.66 -10.72
CA THR A 25 -6.75 3.32 -9.31
C THR A 25 -5.54 3.89 -8.59
N PHE A 26 -5.76 4.53 -7.46
CA PHE A 26 -4.71 5.13 -6.64
C PHE A 26 -4.58 4.39 -5.32
N HIS A 27 -3.44 3.74 -5.13
CA HIS A 27 -3.08 3.05 -3.89
C HIS A 27 -1.96 3.78 -3.19
N THR A 28 -2.06 3.86 -1.87
CA THR A 28 -1.02 4.42 -1.00
C THR A 28 -0.72 3.41 0.09
N THR A 29 0.55 3.26 0.44
CA THR A 29 0.98 2.47 1.58
C THR A 29 1.79 3.35 2.51
N PHE A 30 1.41 3.35 3.78
CA PHE A 30 2.15 4.03 4.83
C PHE A 30 2.85 3.00 5.70
N ILE A 31 4.12 3.24 6.00
CA ILE A 31 4.85 2.46 6.99
C ILE A 31 5.02 3.35 8.20
N LEU A 32 4.58 2.86 9.36
CA LEU A 32 4.61 3.60 10.62
C LEU A 32 5.53 2.92 11.61
N GLU A 33 6.29 3.73 12.32
CA GLU A 33 6.98 3.30 13.52
C GLU A 33 6.36 4.05 14.70
N LYS A 34 5.70 3.33 15.59
CA LYS A 34 4.83 3.91 16.62
C LYS A 34 3.77 4.75 15.95
N LYS A 35 3.71 6.05 16.18
CA LYS A 35 2.72 6.94 15.55
C LYS A 35 3.30 7.79 14.42
N ARG A 36 4.56 7.52 14.02
CA ARG A 36 5.26 8.31 13.00
C ARG A 36 5.22 7.61 11.64
N ILE A 37 4.92 8.37 10.62
CA ILE A 37 5.07 7.91 9.23
C ILE A 37 6.56 7.93 8.90
N ILE A 38 7.11 6.77 8.55
CA ILE A 38 8.53 6.66 8.18
C ILE A 38 8.74 6.36 6.70
N SER A 39 7.67 5.97 5.98
CA SER A 39 7.71 5.81 4.52
C SER A 39 6.30 5.90 3.95
N ILE A 40 6.21 6.45 2.74
CA ILE A 40 4.96 6.52 1.97
C ILE A 40 5.25 5.98 0.58
N GLY A 41 4.51 4.95 0.18
CA GLY A 41 4.58 4.39 -1.16
C GLY A 41 3.31 4.66 -1.93
N VAL A 42 3.44 4.84 -3.23
CA VAL A 42 2.30 4.98 -4.15
C VAL A 42 2.47 4.01 -5.30
N ASN A 43 1.35 3.51 -5.84
CA ASN A 43 1.44 2.65 -6.99
C ASN A 43 1.85 3.46 -8.23
N ASN A 44 2.66 2.85 -9.08
CA ASN A 44 3.09 3.45 -10.33
C ASN A 44 2.91 2.43 -11.45
N LEU A 45 1.91 2.66 -12.30
CA LEU A 45 1.55 1.73 -13.37
C LEU A 45 2.55 1.76 -14.54
N ASP A 46 3.38 2.81 -14.61
CA ASP A 46 4.35 2.99 -15.68
C ASP A 46 5.76 2.54 -15.31
N LYS A 47 5.96 2.14 -14.05
CA LYS A 47 7.27 1.69 -13.56
C LYS A 47 7.20 0.27 -13.04
N SER A 48 8.30 -0.45 -13.18
CA SER A 48 8.52 -1.73 -12.54
C SER A 48 9.87 -1.70 -11.84
N HIS A 49 10.12 -2.67 -10.98
CA HIS A 49 11.39 -2.83 -10.30
C HIS A 49 11.81 -4.30 -10.38
N PRO A 50 13.11 -4.60 -10.58
CA PRO A 50 13.56 -6.00 -10.66
C PRO A 50 13.14 -6.85 -9.47
N LYS A 51 12.99 -6.27 -8.29
CA LYS A 51 12.53 -6.99 -7.10
C LYS A 51 11.10 -7.50 -7.20
N THR A 52 10.26 -6.99 -8.09
CA THR A 52 8.92 -7.54 -8.29
C THR A 52 8.96 -8.99 -8.77
N ASN A 53 10.03 -9.38 -9.46
CA ASN A 53 10.21 -10.75 -9.94
C ASN A 53 10.53 -11.74 -8.82
N GLU A 54 10.93 -11.27 -7.64
CA GLU A 54 11.23 -12.11 -6.48
C GLU A 54 9.97 -12.52 -5.72
N PHE A 55 8.82 -11.95 -6.07
CA PHE A 55 7.55 -12.20 -5.40
C PHE A 55 6.50 -12.67 -6.40
N ASP A 56 5.35 -13.10 -5.92
CA ASP A 56 4.32 -13.75 -6.74
C ASP A 56 3.44 -12.77 -7.54
N TYR A 57 3.97 -11.64 -7.98
CA TYR A 57 3.19 -10.64 -8.72
C TYR A 57 2.71 -11.10 -10.08
N THR A 58 3.42 -12.05 -10.70
CA THR A 58 3.12 -12.48 -12.07
C THR A 58 2.09 -13.59 -12.16
N LYS A 59 1.58 -14.08 -11.02
CA LYS A 59 0.78 -15.31 -10.98
C LYS A 59 -0.70 -15.11 -10.68
N ASP A 60 -1.16 -13.87 -10.53
CA ASP A 60 -2.52 -13.63 -10.06
C ASP A 60 -3.57 -13.66 -11.17
N ASN A 61 -3.22 -13.27 -12.39
CA ASN A 61 -4.12 -13.33 -13.54
C ASN A 61 -3.34 -13.13 -14.84
N ASP A 62 -4.05 -13.33 -15.97
CA ASP A 62 -3.47 -13.18 -17.30
C ASP A 62 -3.26 -11.72 -17.70
N ASP A 63 -3.83 -10.78 -16.96
CA ASP A 63 -3.74 -9.34 -17.23
C ASP A 63 -2.65 -8.67 -16.40
N TYR A 64 -1.70 -9.43 -15.92
CA TYR A 64 -0.62 -8.90 -15.09
C TYR A 64 0.24 -7.89 -15.84
N PHE A 65 0.38 -6.73 -15.26
CA PHE A 65 1.34 -5.72 -15.70
C PHE A 65 2.46 -5.62 -14.68
N PRO A 66 3.73 -5.66 -15.10
CA PRO A 66 4.86 -5.49 -14.20
C PRO A 66 4.95 -4.03 -13.73
N CYS A 67 4.04 -3.64 -12.84
CA CYS A 67 4.00 -2.30 -12.29
C CYS A 67 4.48 -2.31 -10.84
N LEU A 68 4.86 -1.14 -10.35
CA LEU A 68 5.28 -0.94 -8.98
C LEU A 68 4.05 -0.74 -8.09
N HIS A 69 3.80 -1.69 -7.20
CA HIS A 69 2.72 -1.60 -6.22
C HIS A 69 3.12 -0.70 -5.06
N SER A 70 2.14 -0.11 -4.38
CA SER A 70 2.42 0.84 -3.30
C SER A 70 3.18 0.22 -2.13
N GLU A 71 2.90 -1.03 -1.79
CA GLU A 71 3.61 -1.74 -0.71
C GLU A 71 5.10 -1.89 -1.04
N MET A 72 5.39 -2.32 -2.27
CA MET A 72 6.76 -2.45 -2.74
C MET A 72 7.47 -1.09 -2.76
N ASP A 73 6.80 -0.06 -3.26
CA ASP A 73 7.36 1.29 -3.32
C ASP A 73 7.71 1.81 -1.91
N ALA A 74 6.80 1.62 -0.95
CA ALA A 74 7.03 2.04 0.42
C ALA A 74 8.23 1.31 1.04
N TRP A 75 8.32 -0.01 0.81
CA TRP A 75 9.42 -0.82 1.32
C TRP A 75 10.77 -0.41 0.71
N LEU A 76 10.82 -0.23 -0.61
CA LEU A 76 12.04 0.19 -1.28
C LEU A 76 12.53 1.55 -0.79
N LYS A 77 11.62 2.50 -0.60
CA LYS A 77 11.96 3.82 -0.07
C LYS A 77 12.45 3.77 1.37
N LEU A 78 11.92 2.85 2.16
CA LEU A 78 12.35 2.68 3.56
C LEU A 78 13.78 2.18 3.64
N GLY A 79 14.19 1.29 2.73
CA GLY A 79 15.55 0.77 2.66
C GLY A 79 15.92 -0.20 3.78
N LYS A 80 14.94 -0.83 4.42
CA LYS A 80 15.16 -1.83 5.49
C LYS A 80 14.56 -3.16 5.08
N GLU A 81 15.34 -4.24 5.21
CA GLU A 81 14.88 -5.59 4.84
C GLU A 81 13.90 -6.17 5.85
N ASP A 82 14.13 -5.94 7.14
CA ASP A 82 13.28 -6.44 8.21
C ASP A 82 12.32 -5.36 8.68
N CYS A 83 11.02 -5.59 8.43
CA CYS A 83 9.96 -4.65 8.79
C CYS A 83 9.06 -5.18 9.91
N SER A 84 9.50 -6.22 10.64
CA SER A 84 8.68 -6.89 11.65
C SER A 84 8.25 -5.99 12.81
N ARG A 85 8.88 -4.84 13.01
CA ARG A 85 8.52 -3.87 14.06
C ARG A 85 7.64 -2.74 13.59
N PHE A 86 7.30 -2.70 12.31
CA PHE A 86 6.57 -1.58 11.72
C PHE A 86 5.11 -1.94 11.44
N VAL A 87 4.27 -0.93 11.42
CA VAL A 87 2.86 -1.04 11.05
C VAL A 87 2.67 -0.56 9.62
N PHE A 88 2.00 -1.37 8.82
CA PHE A 88 1.66 -1.02 7.42
C PHE A 88 0.20 -0.65 7.34
N VAL A 89 -0.11 0.39 6.60
CA VAL A 89 -1.50 0.77 6.32
C VAL A 89 -1.66 1.04 4.83
N ASN A 90 -2.53 0.25 4.19
CA ASN A 90 -2.87 0.43 2.78
C ASN A 90 -4.17 1.20 2.63
N LEU A 91 -4.18 2.14 1.69
CA LEU A 91 -5.39 2.85 1.31
C LEU A 91 -5.57 2.83 -0.21
N ARG A 92 -6.80 2.68 -0.64
CA ARG A 92 -7.19 2.86 -2.04
C ARG A 92 -8.24 3.96 -2.09
N VAL A 93 -7.97 4.98 -2.88
CA VAL A 93 -8.91 6.08 -3.10
C VAL A 93 -9.48 5.93 -4.52
N ASN A 94 -10.80 5.82 -4.62
CA ASN A 94 -11.46 5.68 -5.92
C ASN A 94 -11.65 7.05 -6.61
N ASN A 95 -12.24 7.04 -7.80
CA ASN A 95 -12.41 8.25 -8.59
C ASN A 95 -13.37 9.28 -7.96
N ASN A 96 -14.19 8.85 -7.01
CA ASN A 96 -15.09 9.73 -6.27
C ASN A 96 -14.43 10.32 -5.01
N GLY A 97 -13.15 10.02 -4.77
CA GLY A 97 -12.45 10.49 -3.58
C GLY A 97 -12.75 9.70 -2.32
N GLU A 98 -13.38 8.53 -2.47
CA GLU A 98 -13.76 7.69 -1.34
C GLU A 98 -12.81 6.51 -1.17
N LEU A 99 -12.73 5.98 0.04
CA LEU A 99 -11.94 4.78 0.30
C LEU A 99 -12.60 3.55 -0.34
N ASP A 100 -11.77 2.66 -0.84
CA ASP A 100 -12.18 1.40 -1.43
C ASP A 100 -11.30 0.27 -0.91
N ASN A 101 -11.55 -0.95 -1.35
CA ASN A 101 -10.82 -2.13 -0.90
C ASN A 101 -9.36 -2.07 -1.33
N SER A 102 -8.45 -2.16 -0.35
CA SER A 102 -7.00 -2.14 -0.58
C SER A 102 -6.32 -3.39 -0.04
N LEU A 103 -7.04 -4.51 0.04
CA LEU A 103 -6.43 -5.79 0.42
C LEU A 103 -5.26 -6.08 -0.50
N PRO A 104 -4.08 -6.46 0.06
CA PRO A 104 -2.92 -6.73 -0.79
C PRO A 104 -3.16 -7.87 -1.76
N CYS A 105 -2.63 -7.74 -2.97
CA CYS A 105 -2.65 -8.81 -3.96
C CYS A 105 -1.70 -9.93 -3.52
N LYS A 106 -1.72 -11.04 -4.26
CA LYS A 106 -0.88 -12.20 -3.95
C LYS A 106 0.61 -11.85 -3.88
N GLY A 107 1.10 -11.02 -4.80
CA GLY A 107 2.50 -10.58 -4.81
C GLY A 107 2.84 -9.75 -3.57
N CYS A 108 1.97 -8.82 -3.18
CA CYS A 108 2.20 -8.02 -1.98
C CYS A 108 2.06 -8.86 -0.70
N LYS A 109 1.17 -9.87 -0.68
CA LYS A 109 1.11 -10.80 0.44
C LYS A 109 2.41 -11.59 0.58
N SER A 110 3.00 -12.02 -0.54
CA SER A 110 4.29 -12.70 -0.57
C SER A 110 5.40 -11.78 -0.05
N LEU A 111 5.44 -10.54 -0.51
CA LEU A 111 6.37 -9.54 -0.03
C LEU A 111 6.25 -9.34 1.49
N MET A 112 5.03 -9.12 1.98
CA MET A 112 4.79 -8.87 3.40
C MET A 112 5.20 -10.06 4.27
N LYS A 113 4.97 -11.28 3.79
CA LYS A 113 5.40 -12.49 4.49
C LYS A 113 6.92 -12.55 4.63
N GLN A 114 7.65 -12.11 3.62
CA GLN A 114 9.11 -12.16 3.62
C GLN A 114 9.74 -11.06 4.47
N ILE A 115 9.26 -9.82 4.37
CA ILE A 115 9.85 -8.69 5.11
C ILE A 115 9.30 -8.55 6.53
N GLY A 116 8.12 -9.12 6.80
CA GLY A 116 7.46 -9.06 8.10
C GLY A 116 6.71 -7.74 8.32
N PHE A 117 5.87 -7.74 9.33
CA PHE A 117 5.16 -6.55 9.80
C PHE A 117 4.65 -6.81 11.21
N LYS A 118 4.53 -5.74 11.99
CA LYS A 118 3.93 -5.83 13.32
C LYS A 118 2.42 -5.93 13.22
N GLU A 119 1.83 -5.05 12.43
CA GLU A 119 0.41 -5.03 12.11
C GLU A 119 0.25 -4.52 10.69
N PHE A 120 -0.82 -4.96 10.01
CA PHE A 120 -1.13 -4.54 8.66
C PHE A 120 -2.63 -4.23 8.58
N TYR A 121 -2.95 -3.00 8.21
CA TYR A 121 -4.33 -2.54 8.03
C TYR A 121 -4.56 -2.17 6.57
N TYR A 122 -5.79 -2.33 6.10
CA TYR A 122 -6.15 -1.94 4.74
C TYR A 122 -7.56 -1.35 4.72
N SER A 123 -7.77 -0.37 3.84
CA SER A 123 -9.08 0.26 3.67
C SER A 123 -10.07 -0.70 3.01
N ASN A 124 -11.35 -0.56 3.34
CA ASN A 124 -12.44 -1.35 2.78
C ASN A 124 -13.47 -0.47 2.08
N LYS A 125 -14.44 -1.10 1.41
CA LYS A 125 -15.49 -0.39 0.65
C LYS A 125 -16.44 0.41 1.53
N SER A 126 -16.51 0.10 2.81
CA SER A 126 -17.38 0.81 3.76
C SER A 126 -16.74 2.10 4.28
N GLY A 127 -15.53 2.43 3.85
CA GLY A 127 -14.82 3.62 4.30
C GLY A 127 -14.06 3.43 5.61
N GLY A 128 -13.99 2.20 6.11
CA GLY A 128 -13.24 1.84 7.32
C GLY A 128 -11.96 1.08 6.99
N PHE A 129 -11.36 0.51 8.03
CA PHE A 129 -10.13 -0.26 7.92
C PHE A 129 -10.29 -1.62 8.57
N ASP A 130 -9.75 -2.63 7.90
CA ASP A 130 -9.67 -3.99 8.43
C ASP A 130 -8.22 -4.33 8.72
N LYS A 131 -8.01 -5.24 9.65
CA LYS A 131 -6.69 -5.73 9.99
C LYS A 131 -6.40 -7.00 9.21
N TYR A 132 -5.25 -7.05 8.54
CA TYR A 132 -4.79 -8.23 7.83
C TYR A 132 -4.06 -9.14 8.81
N LEU A 133 -4.65 -10.32 9.05
CA LEU A 133 -4.13 -11.33 9.99
C LEU A 133 -4.01 -10.80 11.43
#